data_f9e96e3438f9acf87656c54e367e2596
#
_entry.id   f9e96e3438f9acf87656c54e367e2596
#
_cell.length_a   1.000
_cell.length_b   1.000
_cell.length_c   1.000
_cell.angle_alpha   90.00
_cell.angle_beta   90.00
_cell.angle_gamma   90.00
#
_symmetry.space_group_name_H-M   'P 1'
#
loop_
_entity.id
_entity.type
_entity.pdbx_description
1 polymer ?
#
loop_
_entity_poly.entity_id
_entity_poly.type
_entity_poly.pdbx_seq_one_letter_code
_entity_poly.pdbx_strand_id
1 'polypeptide(L)'
;MADLKLTDVGKTYGGTVNVLKDINLDIDKGELIVFVGPSGCGKSTLLRMIAGLEKISDGALEIDGTLVNDVPPAQRGIAMVFQSYALYPHMTVRDNMTFALKLAKKSPAEIDAAVDKAARILQLEPYLDRLPKALSGGQRQRVAIGRSIVRDPKVYLFDEPLSNLDAALRVATRIEIAQLKESMPDSTMIYVTHDQVEAMTLASRIVVLANKGIAQVGTPLELYERPENEFVAQFIGSPAMNLLPGEILGTGAQTTV
;
A
#
# COMPACT_ATOMS: atom_id res chain seq x y z
N MET A 1 4.46 -9.36 -13.40
CA MET A 1 4.84 -8.40 -12.36
C MET A 1 5.36 -7.17 -12.97
N ALA A 2 5.05 -6.02 -12.39
CA ALA A 2 5.29 -4.73 -12.99
C ALA A 2 6.16 -3.87 -12.09
N ASP A 3 7.04 -3.08 -12.71
CA ASP A 3 7.60 -1.88 -12.14
C ASP A 3 6.61 -0.72 -12.31
N LEU A 4 6.76 0.30 -11.48
CA LEU A 4 6.01 1.54 -11.62
C LEU A 4 6.98 2.71 -11.62
N LYS A 5 6.69 3.69 -12.49
CA LYS A 5 7.43 4.94 -12.54
C LYS A 5 6.48 6.12 -12.50
N LEU A 6 6.71 6.99 -11.53
CA LEU A 6 6.03 8.26 -11.39
C LEU A 6 7.02 9.38 -11.76
N THR A 7 6.65 10.23 -12.69
CA THR A 7 7.47 11.37 -13.14
C THR A 7 6.66 12.65 -13.00
N ASP A 8 7.10 13.54 -12.11
CA ASP A 8 6.49 14.84 -11.80
C ASP A 8 4.98 14.77 -11.52
N VAL A 9 4.53 13.66 -10.89
CA VAL A 9 3.10 13.42 -10.69
C VAL A 9 2.55 14.41 -9.67
N GLY A 10 1.46 15.08 -10.06
CA GLY A 10 0.76 16.07 -9.26
C GLY A 10 -0.75 15.86 -9.20
N LYS A 11 -1.36 16.38 -8.13
CA LYS A 11 -2.81 16.39 -7.94
C LYS A 11 -3.31 17.72 -7.43
N THR A 12 -4.18 18.34 -8.22
CA THR A 12 -4.88 19.58 -7.87
C THR A 12 -6.39 19.38 -7.99
N TYR A 13 -7.14 19.69 -6.96
CA TYR A 13 -8.60 19.66 -6.95
C TYR A 13 -9.17 21.05 -7.23
N GLY A 14 -10.19 21.12 -8.09
CA GLY A 14 -10.87 22.35 -8.42
C GLY A 14 -9.95 23.45 -9.00
N GLY A 15 -8.79 23.08 -9.53
CA GLY A 15 -7.81 24.01 -10.10
C GLY A 15 -7.04 24.87 -9.07
N THR A 16 -7.34 24.73 -7.77
CA THR A 16 -6.76 25.60 -6.72
C THR A 16 -6.14 24.86 -5.54
N VAL A 17 -6.72 23.71 -5.16
CA VAL A 17 -6.25 22.95 -4.00
C VAL A 17 -5.22 21.92 -4.44
N ASN A 18 -3.94 22.26 -4.30
CA ASN A 18 -2.84 21.33 -4.57
C ASN A 18 -2.65 20.38 -3.38
N VAL A 19 -2.82 19.07 -3.61
CA VAL A 19 -2.68 17.98 -2.61
C VAL A 19 -1.35 17.26 -2.76
N LEU A 20 -0.89 17.04 -3.99
CA LEU A 20 0.39 16.42 -4.30
C LEU A 20 1.08 17.20 -5.42
N LYS A 21 2.40 17.30 -5.32
CA LYS A 21 3.21 18.02 -6.29
C LYS A 21 4.57 17.36 -6.47
N ASP A 22 5.05 17.32 -7.72
CA ASP A 22 6.41 16.89 -8.08
C ASP A 22 6.78 15.50 -7.50
N ILE A 23 5.83 14.54 -7.51
CA ILE A 23 6.07 13.18 -7.06
C ILE A 23 6.88 12.44 -8.11
N ASN A 24 8.14 12.16 -7.78
CA ASN A 24 9.07 11.35 -8.56
C ASN A 24 9.41 10.09 -7.76
N LEU A 25 9.08 8.92 -8.30
CA LEU A 25 9.26 7.65 -7.61
C LEU A 25 9.36 6.49 -8.60
N ASP A 26 10.42 5.70 -8.47
CA ASP A 26 10.57 4.42 -9.16
C ASP A 26 10.33 3.28 -8.14
N ILE A 27 9.47 2.34 -8.50
CA ILE A 27 9.13 1.14 -7.69
C ILE A 27 9.51 -0.09 -8.49
N ASP A 28 10.41 -0.89 -7.95
CA ASP A 28 10.94 -2.07 -8.61
C ASP A 28 9.96 -3.25 -8.59
N LYS A 29 10.14 -4.17 -9.54
CA LYS A 29 9.38 -5.44 -9.57
C LYS A 29 9.65 -6.24 -8.30
N GLY A 30 8.59 -6.76 -7.70
CA GLY A 30 8.70 -7.56 -6.49
C GLY A 30 8.98 -6.76 -5.23
N GLU A 31 8.89 -5.44 -5.25
CA GLU A 31 9.06 -4.59 -4.08
C GLU A 31 7.77 -4.51 -3.24
N LEU A 32 7.91 -4.45 -1.91
CA LEU A 32 6.86 -3.99 -1.00
C LEU A 32 7.24 -2.59 -0.52
N ILE A 33 6.64 -1.57 -1.15
CA ILE A 33 6.85 -0.18 -0.80
C ILE A 33 5.72 0.32 0.09
N VAL A 34 6.05 1.05 1.15
CA VAL A 34 5.07 1.57 2.11
C VAL A 34 5.03 3.08 2.08
N PHE A 35 3.85 3.66 1.87
CA PHE A 35 3.61 5.10 1.95
C PHE A 35 3.17 5.47 3.37
N VAL A 36 3.91 6.34 4.02
CA VAL A 36 3.60 6.86 5.35
C VAL A 36 3.60 8.38 5.36
N GLY A 37 3.02 8.97 6.39
CA GLY A 37 2.96 10.42 6.58
C GLY A 37 1.76 10.84 7.39
N PRO A 38 1.65 12.11 7.77
CA PRO A 38 0.54 12.66 8.54
C PRO A 38 -0.81 12.48 7.84
N SER A 39 -1.89 12.60 8.61
CA SER A 39 -3.23 12.63 8.03
C SER A 39 -3.37 13.79 7.03
N GLY A 40 -3.98 13.52 5.87
CA GLY A 40 -4.18 14.54 4.84
C GLY A 40 -2.98 14.86 3.95
N CYS A 41 -1.81 14.21 4.11
CA CYS A 41 -0.65 14.47 3.24
C CYS A 41 -0.76 13.90 1.82
N GLY A 42 -1.86 13.21 1.48
CA GLY A 42 -2.11 12.73 0.11
C GLY A 42 -1.83 11.24 -0.15
N LYS A 43 -1.49 10.40 0.86
CA LYS A 43 -1.19 8.95 0.69
C LYS A 43 -2.26 8.20 -0.10
N SER A 44 -3.51 8.23 0.39
CA SER A 44 -4.63 7.56 -0.28
C SER A 44 -4.97 8.20 -1.63
N THR A 45 -4.71 9.50 -1.80
CA THR A 45 -4.85 10.17 -3.11
C THR A 45 -3.84 9.62 -4.11
N LEU A 46 -2.58 9.51 -3.71
CA LEU A 46 -1.52 8.92 -4.56
C LEU A 46 -1.85 7.47 -4.91
N LEU A 47 -2.26 6.67 -3.92
CA LEU A 47 -2.66 5.28 -4.15
C LEU A 47 -3.84 5.18 -5.14
N ARG A 48 -4.85 6.06 -5.00
CA ARG A 48 -6.02 6.09 -5.90
C ARG A 48 -5.66 6.57 -7.31
N MET A 49 -4.70 7.47 -7.46
CA MET A 49 -4.16 7.86 -8.77
C MET A 49 -3.46 6.66 -9.44
N ILE A 50 -2.65 5.90 -8.70
CA ILE A 50 -2.03 4.66 -9.20
C ILE A 50 -3.10 3.65 -9.62
N ALA A 51 -4.16 3.49 -8.82
CA ALA A 51 -5.28 2.61 -9.12
C ALA A 51 -6.14 3.07 -10.32
N GLY A 52 -6.02 4.34 -10.73
CA GLY A 52 -6.88 4.95 -11.75
C GLY A 52 -8.26 5.35 -11.25
N LEU A 53 -8.46 5.34 -9.93
CA LEU A 53 -9.69 5.80 -9.28
C LEU A 53 -9.73 7.32 -9.10
N GLU A 54 -8.59 7.97 -9.26
CA GLU A 54 -8.43 9.42 -9.21
C GLU A 54 -7.54 9.83 -10.39
N LYS A 55 -7.91 10.93 -11.07
CA LYS A 55 -7.14 11.45 -12.20
C LYS A 55 -5.87 12.14 -11.73
N ILE A 56 -4.78 11.90 -12.42
CA ILE A 56 -3.53 12.65 -12.32
C ILE A 56 -3.77 14.01 -12.94
N SER A 57 -3.37 15.10 -12.27
CA SER A 57 -3.49 16.46 -12.80
C SER A 57 -2.28 16.83 -13.65
N ASP A 58 -1.09 16.44 -13.22
CA ASP A 58 0.19 16.76 -13.85
C ASP A 58 1.11 15.54 -13.79
N GLY A 59 2.06 15.45 -14.72
CA GLY A 59 3.06 14.39 -14.77
C GLY A 59 2.57 13.09 -15.42
N ALA A 60 3.35 12.03 -15.26
CA ALA A 60 3.14 10.73 -15.91
C ALA A 60 3.28 9.58 -14.93
N LEU A 61 2.39 8.59 -15.07
CA LEU A 61 2.49 7.30 -14.40
C LEU A 61 2.64 6.20 -15.44
N GLU A 62 3.69 5.43 -15.31
CA GLU A 62 3.93 4.24 -16.14
C GLU A 62 3.86 2.98 -15.29
N ILE A 63 3.32 1.91 -15.87
CA ILE A 63 3.31 0.54 -15.31
C ILE A 63 3.86 -0.39 -16.37
N ASP A 64 4.95 -1.10 -16.08
CA ASP A 64 5.66 -1.94 -17.07
C ASP A 64 6.05 -1.14 -18.32
N GLY A 65 6.54 0.10 -18.15
CA GLY A 65 6.90 1.01 -19.24
C GLY A 65 5.72 1.50 -20.09
N THR A 66 4.48 1.26 -19.66
CA THR A 66 3.27 1.72 -20.36
C THR A 66 2.66 2.90 -19.62
N LEU A 67 2.48 4.03 -20.29
CA LEU A 67 1.78 5.19 -19.73
C LEU A 67 0.31 4.85 -19.46
N VAL A 68 -0.15 5.04 -18.21
CA VAL A 68 -1.48 4.63 -17.77
C VAL A 68 -2.37 5.76 -17.26
N ASN A 69 -2.00 7.02 -17.46
CA ASN A 69 -2.76 8.16 -16.97
C ASN A 69 -4.25 8.07 -17.33
N ASP A 70 -4.56 7.75 -18.59
CA ASP A 70 -5.93 7.67 -19.11
C ASP A 70 -6.47 6.24 -19.21
N VAL A 71 -5.70 5.24 -18.76
CA VAL A 71 -6.13 3.84 -18.76
C VAL A 71 -7.13 3.61 -17.62
N PRO A 72 -8.32 3.06 -17.90
CA PRO A 72 -9.31 2.74 -16.87
C PRO A 72 -8.79 1.77 -15.82
N PRO A 73 -9.25 1.85 -14.54
CA PRO A 73 -8.78 1.00 -13.43
C PRO A 73 -8.79 -0.50 -13.74
N ALA A 74 -9.84 -0.97 -14.40
CA ALA A 74 -10.00 -2.40 -14.74
C ALA A 74 -8.94 -2.94 -15.72
N GLN A 75 -8.28 -2.05 -16.48
CA GLN A 75 -7.29 -2.39 -17.51
C GLN A 75 -5.84 -2.17 -17.08
N ARG A 76 -5.60 -1.60 -15.90
CA ARG A 76 -4.25 -1.35 -15.37
C ARG A 76 -3.53 -2.59 -14.84
N GLY A 77 -4.23 -3.74 -14.74
CA GLY A 77 -3.67 -4.96 -14.16
C GLY A 77 -3.42 -4.86 -12.64
N ILE A 78 -4.17 -4.03 -11.94
CA ILE A 78 -4.02 -3.74 -10.51
C ILE A 78 -5.17 -4.36 -9.72
N ALA A 79 -4.91 -4.80 -8.49
CA ALA A 79 -5.93 -5.12 -7.51
C ALA A 79 -5.76 -4.26 -6.26
N MET A 80 -6.87 -3.78 -5.70
CA MET A 80 -6.88 -2.91 -4.53
C MET A 80 -7.68 -3.52 -3.38
N VAL A 81 -7.06 -3.51 -2.19
CA VAL A 81 -7.68 -3.84 -0.91
C VAL A 81 -8.01 -2.53 -0.20
N PHE A 82 -9.30 -2.29 0.01
CA PHE A 82 -9.79 -1.05 0.63
C PHE A 82 -9.80 -1.16 2.15
N GLN A 83 -9.68 -0.05 2.83
CA GLN A 83 -9.79 0.10 4.28
C GLN A 83 -11.07 -0.54 4.86
N SER A 84 -12.20 -0.42 4.16
CA SER A 84 -13.50 -0.97 4.56
C SER A 84 -13.70 -2.43 4.15
N TYR A 85 -12.66 -3.11 3.61
CA TYR A 85 -12.69 -4.44 3.00
C TYR A 85 -13.59 -4.55 1.76
N ALA A 86 -14.64 -3.75 1.64
CA ALA A 86 -15.60 -3.68 0.52
C ALA A 86 -16.17 -5.07 0.12
N LEU A 87 -16.43 -5.95 1.10
CA LEU A 87 -17.03 -7.26 0.86
C LEU A 87 -18.51 -7.14 0.50
N TYR A 88 -18.98 -7.99 -0.40
CA TYR A 88 -20.39 -8.13 -0.71
C TYR A 88 -21.09 -8.90 0.42
N PRO A 89 -21.95 -8.27 1.24
CA PRO A 89 -22.43 -8.85 2.49
C PRO A 89 -23.40 -10.03 2.30
N HIS A 90 -24.03 -10.11 1.12
CA HIS A 90 -24.98 -11.15 0.73
C HIS A 90 -24.34 -12.35 0.00
N MET A 91 -23.04 -12.29 -0.25
CA MET A 91 -22.27 -13.33 -0.92
C MET A 91 -21.42 -14.11 0.11
N THR A 92 -21.25 -15.40 -0.12
CA THR A 92 -20.31 -16.24 0.66
C THR A 92 -18.86 -15.77 0.44
N VAL A 93 -17.93 -16.27 1.23
CA VAL A 93 -16.48 -16.05 1.02
C VAL A 93 -16.09 -16.49 -0.39
N ARG A 94 -16.47 -17.71 -0.79
CA ARG A 94 -16.23 -18.25 -2.13
C ARG A 94 -16.80 -17.32 -3.21
N ASP A 95 -18.04 -16.88 -3.07
CA ASP A 95 -18.66 -15.98 -4.07
C ASP A 95 -18.01 -14.60 -4.13
N ASN A 96 -17.61 -14.05 -2.98
CA ASN A 96 -16.82 -12.82 -2.94
C ASN A 96 -15.53 -12.95 -3.75
N MET A 97 -14.80 -14.07 -3.60
CA MET A 97 -13.55 -14.31 -4.32
C MET A 97 -13.78 -14.58 -5.81
N THR A 98 -14.82 -15.34 -6.17
CA THR A 98 -15.09 -15.71 -7.56
C THR A 98 -15.70 -14.61 -8.41
N PHE A 99 -16.28 -13.58 -7.80
CA PHE A 99 -17.09 -12.57 -8.48
C PHE A 99 -16.37 -11.92 -9.69
N ALA A 100 -15.14 -11.47 -9.50
CA ALA A 100 -14.36 -10.83 -10.55
C ALA A 100 -14.00 -11.81 -11.68
N LEU A 101 -13.73 -13.07 -11.37
CA LEU A 101 -13.40 -14.10 -12.36
C LEU A 101 -14.64 -14.51 -13.18
N LYS A 102 -15.82 -14.59 -12.55
CA LYS A 102 -17.11 -14.82 -13.24
C LYS A 102 -17.40 -13.67 -14.22
N LEU A 103 -17.16 -12.42 -13.80
CA LEU A 103 -17.33 -11.25 -14.67
C LEU A 103 -16.35 -11.26 -15.86
N ALA A 104 -15.13 -11.75 -15.64
CA ALA A 104 -14.13 -11.96 -16.68
C ALA A 104 -14.38 -13.20 -17.55
N LYS A 105 -15.52 -13.91 -17.34
CA LYS A 105 -15.93 -15.11 -18.07
C LYS A 105 -14.89 -16.23 -18.05
N LYS A 106 -14.16 -16.39 -16.96
CA LYS A 106 -13.25 -17.51 -16.75
C LYS A 106 -14.03 -18.82 -16.65
N SER A 107 -13.40 -19.93 -17.04
CA SER A 107 -14.00 -21.26 -16.91
C SER A 107 -14.19 -21.67 -15.45
N PRO A 108 -15.17 -22.52 -15.11
CA PRO A 108 -15.34 -23.02 -13.74
C PRO A 108 -14.07 -23.65 -13.15
N ALA A 109 -13.32 -24.40 -13.93
CA ALA A 109 -12.07 -25.03 -13.50
C ALA A 109 -10.98 -24.00 -13.17
N GLU A 110 -10.82 -22.92 -13.95
CA GLU A 110 -9.91 -21.82 -13.63
C GLU A 110 -10.32 -21.09 -12.36
N ILE A 111 -11.62 -20.86 -12.17
CA ILE A 111 -12.17 -20.20 -10.99
C ILE A 111 -11.89 -21.04 -9.73
N ASP A 112 -12.21 -22.33 -9.75
CA ASP A 112 -11.99 -23.20 -8.59
C ASP A 112 -10.51 -23.31 -8.26
N ALA A 113 -9.63 -23.50 -9.26
CA ALA A 113 -8.19 -23.54 -9.02
C ALA A 113 -7.63 -22.25 -8.41
N ALA A 114 -8.09 -21.07 -8.87
CA ALA A 114 -7.68 -19.79 -8.33
C ALA A 114 -8.16 -19.57 -6.89
N VAL A 115 -9.41 -19.92 -6.60
CA VAL A 115 -9.98 -19.81 -5.26
C VAL A 115 -9.30 -20.76 -4.29
N ASP A 116 -9.08 -22.04 -4.68
CA ASP A 116 -8.44 -23.04 -3.81
C ASP A 116 -6.98 -22.66 -3.50
N LYS A 117 -6.27 -22.09 -4.49
CA LYS A 117 -4.93 -21.54 -4.27
C LYS A 117 -4.95 -20.39 -3.26
N ALA A 118 -5.82 -19.40 -3.46
CA ALA A 118 -5.91 -18.24 -2.58
C ALA A 118 -6.43 -18.62 -1.19
N ALA A 119 -7.38 -19.54 -1.08
CA ALA A 119 -7.91 -20.02 0.19
C ALA A 119 -6.83 -20.70 1.03
N ARG A 120 -5.97 -21.54 0.42
CA ARG A 120 -4.82 -22.17 1.09
C ARG A 120 -3.82 -21.15 1.60
N ILE A 121 -3.41 -20.20 0.78
CA ILE A 121 -2.46 -19.15 1.16
C ILE A 121 -2.97 -18.37 2.38
N LEU A 122 -4.29 -18.08 2.41
CA LEU A 122 -4.94 -17.25 3.41
C LEU A 122 -5.63 -18.03 4.53
N GLN A 123 -5.51 -19.37 4.55
CA GLN A 123 -6.15 -20.26 5.53
C GLN A 123 -7.67 -20.01 5.64
N LEU A 124 -8.34 -19.87 4.49
CA LEU A 124 -9.77 -19.58 4.38
C LEU A 124 -10.63 -20.80 4.05
N GLU A 125 -10.04 -21.99 3.83
CA GLU A 125 -10.77 -23.20 3.42
C GLU A 125 -11.97 -23.51 4.34
N PRO A 126 -11.88 -23.43 5.69
CA PRO A 126 -13.01 -23.72 6.57
C PRO A 126 -14.12 -22.67 6.54
N TYR A 127 -13.90 -21.54 5.85
CA TYR A 127 -14.80 -20.39 5.87
C TYR A 127 -15.45 -20.10 4.53
N LEU A 128 -15.14 -20.86 3.47
CA LEU A 128 -15.55 -20.58 2.10
C LEU A 128 -17.06 -20.43 1.92
N ASP A 129 -17.85 -21.18 2.68
CA ASP A 129 -19.32 -21.17 2.60
C ASP A 129 -19.98 -20.16 3.57
N ARG A 130 -19.18 -19.44 4.36
CA ARG A 130 -19.71 -18.46 5.32
C ARG A 130 -19.99 -17.10 4.66
N LEU A 131 -20.96 -16.39 5.22
CA LEU A 131 -21.22 -14.98 4.89
C LEU A 131 -20.27 -14.08 5.70
N PRO A 132 -19.93 -12.87 5.20
CA PRO A 132 -19.05 -11.92 5.89
C PRO A 132 -19.45 -11.58 7.33
N LYS A 133 -20.75 -11.59 7.64
CA LYS A 133 -21.27 -11.35 9.01
C LYS A 133 -20.85 -12.42 10.03
N ALA A 134 -20.53 -13.63 9.57
CA ALA A 134 -20.09 -14.77 10.39
C ALA A 134 -18.56 -14.86 10.52
N LEU A 135 -17.82 -13.83 10.13
CA LEU A 135 -16.37 -13.76 10.14
C LEU A 135 -15.86 -12.74 11.14
N SER A 136 -14.69 -13.01 11.74
CA SER A 136 -13.93 -12.01 12.50
C SER A 136 -13.39 -10.87 11.60
N GLY A 137 -12.88 -9.79 12.19
CA GLY A 137 -12.24 -8.70 11.45
C GLY A 137 -11.10 -9.17 10.56
N GLY A 138 -10.15 -9.94 11.11
CA GLY A 138 -9.03 -10.50 10.36
C GLY A 138 -9.46 -11.49 9.27
N GLN A 139 -10.49 -12.31 9.52
CA GLN A 139 -11.03 -13.18 8.48
C GLN A 139 -11.65 -12.39 7.33
N ARG A 140 -12.40 -11.33 7.62
CA ARG A 140 -12.93 -10.42 6.56
C ARG A 140 -11.82 -9.78 5.75
N GLN A 141 -10.75 -9.36 6.41
CA GLN A 141 -9.58 -8.80 5.72
C GLN A 141 -8.92 -9.84 4.82
N ARG A 142 -8.68 -11.07 5.30
CA ARG A 142 -8.15 -12.15 4.46
C ARG A 142 -9.03 -12.42 3.24
N VAL A 143 -10.34 -12.35 3.37
CA VAL A 143 -11.26 -12.46 2.22
C VAL A 143 -11.06 -11.30 1.23
N ALA A 144 -10.88 -10.06 1.72
CA ALA A 144 -10.61 -8.91 0.85
C ALA A 144 -9.27 -9.06 0.10
N ILE A 145 -8.23 -9.56 0.76
CA ILE A 145 -6.95 -9.91 0.14
C ILE A 145 -7.14 -11.04 -0.87
N GLY A 146 -7.90 -12.08 -0.53
CA GLY A 146 -8.21 -13.21 -1.42
C GLY A 146 -8.88 -12.79 -2.72
N ARG A 147 -9.80 -11.81 -2.66
CA ARG A 147 -10.41 -11.21 -3.85
C ARG A 147 -9.38 -10.55 -4.78
N SER A 148 -8.29 -10.08 -4.24
CA SER A 148 -7.18 -9.50 -5.01
C SER A 148 -6.29 -10.58 -5.61
N ILE A 149 -5.93 -11.61 -4.82
CA ILE A 149 -5.04 -12.71 -5.23
C ILE A 149 -5.62 -13.50 -6.39
N VAL A 150 -6.92 -13.86 -6.35
CA VAL A 150 -7.56 -14.66 -7.41
C VAL A 150 -7.52 -13.99 -8.79
N ARG A 151 -7.31 -12.68 -8.86
CA ARG A 151 -7.20 -11.92 -10.10
C ARG A 151 -5.81 -11.98 -10.73
N ASP A 152 -4.82 -12.46 -9.98
CA ASP A 152 -3.41 -12.50 -10.38
C ASP A 152 -2.92 -11.15 -10.98
N PRO A 153 -3.03 -10.05 -10.22
CA PRO A 153 -2.70 -8.72 -10.74
C PRO A 153 -1.19 -8.53 -10.86
N LYS A 154 -0.77 -7.54 -11.65
CA LYS A 154 0.62 -7.10 -11.73
C LYS A 154 1.09 -6.38 -10.47
N VAL A 155 0.18 -5.61 -9.84
CA VAL A 155 0.44 -4.79 -8.66
C VAL A 155 -0.70 -4.91 -7.66
N TYR A 156 -0.37 -5.09 -6.39
CA TYR A 156 -1.31 -5.05 -5.27
C TYR A 156 -1.24 -3.71 -4.56
N LEU A 157 -2.41 -3.12 -4.31
CA LEU A 157 -2.55 -1.86 -3.58
C LEU A 157 -3.33 -2.09 -2.28
N PHE A 158 -2.79 -1.63 -1.15
CA PHE A 158 -3.42 -1.74 0.16
C PHE A 158 -3.63 -0.33 0.75
N ASP A 159 -4.91 0.07 0.91
CA ASP A 159 -5.29 1.37 1.49
C ASP A 159 -5.66 1.20 2.96
N GLU A 160 -4.70 1.41 3.86
CA GLU A 160 -4.83 1.29 5.33
C GLU A 160 -5.54 0.00 5.79
N PRO A 161 -5.10 -1.19 5.36
CA PRO A 161 -5.89 -2.41 5.53
C PRO A 161 -6.06 -2.84 7.00
N LEU A 162 -5.20 -2.38 7.92
CA LEU A 162 -5.23 -2.78 9.34
C LEU A 162 -5.90 -1.76 10.26
N SER A 163 -6.29 -0.58 9.76
CA SER A 163 -6.80 0.52 10.56
C SER A 163 -8.09 0.20 11.35
N ASN A 164 -8.90 -0.73 10.86
CA ASN A 164 -10.18 -1.12 11.47
C ASN A 164 -10.06 -2.33 12.42
N LEU A 165 -8.84 -2.76 12.76
CA LEU A 165 -8.56 -3.89 13.65
C LEU A 165 -8.16 -3.42 15.05
N ASP A 166 -8.52 -4.20 16.06
CA ASP A 166 -7.97 -4.03 17.42
C ASP A 166 -6.45 -4.30 17.45
N ALA A 167 -5.79 -3.88 18.52
CA ALA A 167 -4.33 -3.94 18.61
C ALA A 167 -3.77 -5.36 18.49
N ALA A 168 -4.39 -6.36 19.12
CA ALA A 168 -3.92 -7.74 19.09
C ALA A 168 -4.07 -8.35 17.70
N LEU A 169 -5.23 -8.11 17.06
CA LEU A 169 -5.51 -8.61 15.72
C LEU A 169 -4.63 -7.89 14.67
N ARG A 170 -4.33 -6.59 14.86
CA ARG A 170 -3.41 -5.84 14.00
C ARG A 170 -2.02 -6.45 13.97
N VAL A 171 -1.47 -6.83 15.15
CA VAL A 171 -0.16 -7.50 15.22
C VAL A 171 -0.18 -8.84 14.48
N ALA A 172 -1.19 -9.68 14.72
CA ALA A 172 -1.33 -10.97 14.05
C ALA A 172 -1.44 -10.81 12.53
N THR A 173 -2.28 -9.89 12.06
CA THR A 173 -2.50 -9.70 10.63
C THR A 173 -1.30 -9.06 9.93
N ARG A 174 -0.50 -8.24 10.61
CA ARG A 174 0.78 -7.73 10.06
C ARG A 174 1.72 -8.88 9.73
N ILE A 175 1.84 -9.87 10.62
CA ILE A 175 2.64 -11.07 10.38
C ILE A 175 2.10 -11.84 9.17
N GLU A 176 0.78 -11.96 9.05
CA GLU A 176 0.14 -12.62 7.89
C GLU A 176 0.46 -11.89 6.56
N ILE A 177 0.49 -10.55 6.55
CA ILE A 177 0.87 -9.77 5.36
C ILE A 177 2.34 -9.97 5.01
N ALA A 178 3.24 -10.01 6.00
CA ALA A 178 4.65 -10.32 5.78
C ALA A 178 4.82 -11.72 5.15
N GLN A 179 4.16 -12.74 5.71
CA GLN A 179 4.16 -14.11 5.17
C GLN A 179 3.54 -14.17 3.76
N LEU A 180 2.49 -13.38 3.51
CA LEU A 180 1.91 -13.26 2.16
C LEU A 180 2.95 -12.75 1.17
N LYS A 181 3.69 -11.70 1.53
CA LYS A 181 4.76 -11.17 0.68
C LYS A 181 5.86 -12.20 0.43
N GLU A 182 6.28 -12.95 1.46
CA GLU A 182 7.25 -14.05 1.33
C GLU A 182 6.76 -15.16 0.40
N SER A 183 5.47 -15.50 0.46
CA SER A 183 4.85 -16.50 -0.42
C SER A 183 4.68 -16.03 -1.88
N MET A 184 4.78 -14.74 -2.11
CA MET A 184 4.63 -14.07 -3.41
C MET A 184 5.80 -13.10 -3.67
N PRO A 185 7.06 -13.56 -3.67
CA PRO A 185 8.25 -12.70 -3.66
C PRO A 185 8.30 -11.75 -4.85
N ASP A 186 7.84 -12.23 -5.99
CA ASP A 186 7.83 -11.45 -7.21
C ASP A 186 6.70 -10.42 -7.28
N SER A 187 5.69 -10.43 -6.41
CA SER A 187 4.57 -9.50 -6.46
C SER A 187 4.97 -8.11 -5.99
N THR A 188 4.71 -7.10 -6.83
CA THR A 188 4.87 -5.69 -6.45
C THR A 188 3.68 -5.27 -5.60
N MET A 189 3.96 -4.70 -4.42
CA MET A 189 2.95 -4.30 -3.45
C MET A 189 3.17 -2.85 -3.01
N ILE A 190 2.10 -2.05 -3.03
CA ILE A 190 2.10 -0.69 -2.47
C ILE A 190 1.14 -0.68 -1.29
N TYR A 191 1.63 -0.30 -0.14
CA TYR A 191 0.92 -0.34 1.12
C TYR A 191 0.85 1.06 1.73
N VAL A 192 -0.35 1.55 2.04
CA VAL A 192 -0.56 2.81 2.72
C VAL A 192 -0.88 2.56 4.18
N THR A 193 -0.21 3.25 5.07
CA THR A 193 -0.50 3.23 6.50
C THR A 193 -0.16 4.57 7.16
N HIS A 194 -0.75 4.82 8.32
CA HIS A 194 -0.33 5.87 9.25
C HIS A 194 0.45 5.31 10.45
N ASP A 195 0.58 3.99 10.54
CA ASP A 195 1.29 3.29 11.62
C ASP A 195 2.76 3.06 11.20
N GLN A 196 3.68 3.70 11.94
CA GLN A 196 5.12 3.60 11.70
C GLN A 196 5.63 2.16 11.92
N VAL A 197 5.06 1.43 12.89
CA VAL A 197 5.49 0.06 13.19
C VAL A 197 5.15 -0.87 12.04
N GLU A 198 4.00 -0.66 11.36
CA GLU A 198 3.67 -1.38 10.14
C GLU A 198 4.70 -1.11 9.05
N ALA A 199 5.02 0.17 8.81
CA ALA A 199 5.99 0.57 7.80
C ALA A 199 7.38 0.00 8.07
N MET A 200 7.89 0.16 9.28
CA MET A 200 9.21 -0.33 9.67
C MET A 200 9.35 -1.84 9.65
N THR A 201 8.23 -2.57 9.78
CA THR A 201 8.22 -4.05 9.82
C THR A 201 8.02 -4.68 8.44
N LEU A 202 7.19 -4.06 7.59
CA LEU A 202 6.75 -4.66 6.33
C LEU A 202 7.57 -4.21 5.12
N ALA A 203 8.05 -2.95 5.13
CA ALA A 203 8.57 -2.32 3.93
C ALA A 203 9.93 -2.85 3.48
N SER A 204 10.08 -3.05 2.18
CA SER A 204 11.41 -3.06 1.53
C SER A 204 11.98 -1.63 1.50
N ARG A 205 11.16 -0.67 1.06
CA ARG A 205 11.41 0.76 1.15
C ARG A 205 10.16 1.50 1.65
N ILE A 206 10.39 2.60 2.36
CA ILE A 206 9.35 3.50 2.85
C ILE A 206 9.44 4.82 2.08
N VAL A 207 8.28 5.35 1.67
CA VAL A 207 8.12 6.71 1.14
C VAL A 207 7.45 7.54 2.21
N VAL A 208 8.16 8.50 2.76
CA VAL A 208 7.63 9.46 3.71
C VAL A 208 7.04 10.64 2.94
N LEU A 209 5.72 10.81 3.03
CA LEU A 209 5.00 11.90 2.38
C LEU A 209 4.74 13.03 3.37
N ALA A 210 5.14 14.24 3.02
CA ALA A 210 4.88 15.45 3.78
C ALA A 210 4.87 16.67 2.85
N ASN A 211 4.23 17.75 3.29
CA ASN A 211 4.25 19.02 2.56
C ASN A 211 3.91 18.91 1.06
N LYS A 212 2.94 18.03 0.73
CA LYS A 212 2.47 17.75 -0.64
C LYS A 212 3.47 17.01 -1.55
N GLY A 213 4.60 16.57 -1.02
CA GLY A 213 5.67 15.88 -1.76
C GLY A 213 6.23 14.69 -1.00
N ILE A 214 7.30 14.13 -1.54
CA ILE A 214 8.11 13.10 -0.90
C ILE A 214 9.15 13.80 -0.03
N ALA A 215 9.15 13.51 1.27
CA ALA A 215 10.13 14.04 2.22
C ALA A 215 11.42 13.23 2.22
N GLN A 216 11.32 11.91 2.08
CA GLN A 216 12.45 10.98 1.93
C GLN A 216 11.95 9.62 1.45
N VAL A 217 12.80 8.89 0.72
CA VAL A 217 12.61 7.48 0.34
C VAL A 217 13.84 6.70 0.77
N GLY A 218 13.64 5.55 1.39
CA GLY A 218 14.76 4.68 1.78
C GLY A 218 14.28 3.40 2.47
N THR A 219 15.19 2.51 2.80
CA THR A 219 14.91 1.36 3.64
C THR A 219 14.51 1.81 5.05
N PRO A 220 13.78 0.99 5.83
CA PRO A 220 13.45 1.32 7.21
C PRO A 220 14.65 1.79 8.04
N LEU A 221 15.78 1.10 7.90
CA LEU A 221 16.99 1.40 8.66
C LEU A 221 17.63 2.73 8.22
N GLU A 222 17.68 3.01 6.91
CA GLU A 222 18.20 4.28 6.40
C GLU A 222 17.39 5.47 6.90
N LEU A 223 16.07 5.39 6.90
CA LEU A 223 15.20 6.46 7.40
C LEU A 223 15.37 6.69 8.90
N TYR A 224 15.63 5.64 9.67
CA TYR A 224 15.84 5.73 11.11
C TYR A 224 17.23 6.27 11.45
N GLU A 225 18.30 5.79 10.81
CA GLU A 225 19.69 6.14 11.12
C GLU A 225 20.16 7.44 10.43
N ARG A 226 19.58 7.75 9.26
CA ARG A 226 20.01 8.85 8.39
C ARG A 226 18.83 9.67 7.87
N PRO A 227 18.02 10.27 8.76
CA PRO A 227 16.92 11.14 8.34
C PRO A 227 17.48 12.36 7.60
N GLU A 228 16.93 12.70 6.44
CA GLU A 228 17.36 13.83 5.60
C GLU A 228 16.89 15.19 6.13
N ASN A 229 15.88 15.19 7.01
CA ASN A 229 15.32 16.41 7.57
C ASN A 229 14.70 16.17 8.95
N GLU A 230 14.46 17.25 9.69
CA GLU A 230 13.87 17.20 11.03
C GLU A 230 12.52 16.50 11.08
N PHE A 231 11.69 16.69 10.06
CA PHE A 231 10.39 16.04 10.01
C PHE A 231 10.52 14.52 10.00
N VAL A 232 11.38 13.96 9.13
CA VAL A 232 11.62 12.52 9.07
C VAL A 232 12.23 12.01 10.36
N ALA A 233 13.20 12.74 10.95
CA ALA A 233 13.83 12.40 12.21
C ALA A 233 12.83 12.28 13.38
N GLN A 234 11.82 13.15 13.41
CA GLN A 234 10.77 13.12 14.43
C GLN A 234 9.63 12.16 14.07
N PHE A 235 9.36 11.99 12.78
CA PHE A 235 8.24 11.16 12.32
C PHE A 235 8.58 9.66 12.34
N ILE A 236 9.83 9.28 12.05
CA ILE A 236 10.26 7.88 12.02
C ILE A 236 10.87 7.49 13.37
N GLY A 237 10.29 6.48 13.99
CA GLY A 237 10.74 5.95 15.28
C GLY A 237 9.81 6.22 16.44
N SER A 238 9.81 5.28 17.40
CA SER A 238 9.04 5.38 18.64
C SER A 238 9.92 4.90 19.80
N PRO A 239 10.29 5.80 20.73
CA PRO A 239 9.93 7.22 20.80
C PRO A 239 10.54 8.07 19.68
N ALA A 240 9.94 9.23 19.42
CA ALA A 240 10.45 10.18 18.43
C ALA A 240 11.83 10.72 18.84
N MET A 241 12.65 11.09 17.84
CA MET A 241 13.97 11.68 18.09
C MET A 241 13.82 13.02 18.84
N ASN A 242 14.66 13.22 19.87
CA ASN A 242 14.73 14.49 20.57
C ASN A 242 15.53 15.51 19.75
N LEU A 243 14.96 16.69 19.53
CA LEU A 243 15.65 17.82 18.92
C LEU A 243 15.96 18.86 20.00
N LEU A 244 17.21 19.22 20.09
CA LEU A 244 17.67 20.27 21.01
C LEU A 244 18.16 21.46 20.19
N PRO A 245 17.66 22.68 20.42
CA PRO A 245 18.17 23.85 19.74
C PRO A 245 19.60 24.13 20.23
N GLY A 246 20.50 24.44 19.31
CA GLY A 246 21.87 24.80 19.59
C GLY A 246 22.40 25.85 18.63
N GLU A 247 23.40 26.64 19.06
CA GLU A 247 24.10 27.60 18.20
C GLU A 247 25.51 27.08 17.93
N ILE A 248 25.89 27.03 16.64
CA ILE A 248 27.23 26.60 16.24
C ILE A 248 28.21 27.73 16.57
N LEU A 249 29.07 27.54 17.59
CA LEU A 249 30.07 28.51 18.05
C LEU A 249 31.38 28.43 17.28
N GLY A 250 31.63 27.35 16.54
CA GLY A 250 32.86 27.18 15.78
C GLY A 250 32.71 26.10 14.71
N THR A 251 33.34 26.28 13.57
CA THR A 251 33.38 25.33 12.46
C THR A 251 34.82 24.90 12.17
N GLY A 252 35.03 23.64 11.77
CA GLY A 252 36.33 23.08 11.41
C GLY A 252 36.54 21.68 11.96
N ALA A 253 37.78 21.30 12.25
CA ALA A 253 38.12 19.97 12.77
C ALA A 253 37.48 19.61 14.13
N GLN A 254 37.08 20.62 14.89
CA GLN A 254 36.27 20.49 16.11
C GLN A 254 35.12 21.48 16.03
N THR A 255 33.93 21.00 15.70
CA THR A 255 32.70 21.81 15.74
C THR A 255 32.17 21.80 17.18
N THR A 256 31.92 23.00 17.74
CA THR A 256 31.36 23.18 19.11
C THR A 256 29.95 23.75 18.98
N VAL A 257 29.00 23.19 19.71
CA VAL A 257 27.59 23.59 19.77
C VAL A 257 27.26 24.11 21.16
#